data_b8e8638c40863089f92b9da430d19cb6
#
_entry.id   b8e8638c40863089f92b9da430d19cb6
#
_cell.length_a   1.000
_cell.length_b   1.000
_cell.length_c   1.000
_cell.angle_alpha   90.00
_cell.angle_beta   90.00
_cell.angle_gamma   90.00
#
_symmetry.space_group_name_H-M   'P 1'
#
loop_
_entity.id
_entity.type
_entity.pdbx_description
1 polymer ?
#
loop_
_entity_poly.entity_id
_entity_poly.type
_entity_poly.pdbx_seq_one_letter_code
_entity_poly.pdbx_strand_id
1 'polypeptide(L)'
;MELRAPEAPDPGWEEQLRAWRERDGWSYSVHARFFGVNLSSPNPRVRRAAVEVALEDLAFAVRIGARRLNLHAGDVNWYDVPPPDHPAHARMVEALNRLREQHRAAAARSIAEIAQAARSQGVEVVVENLYKPWELLCSPEEVATFLSRLEGSVGFTLDTGHAALAGWPPVAFLHALNGRVRHLHLHWNDGAFDTHEFPEPSIPGVAEVLRTVKERCPQATVLIEIAPGSEDELERFRSWPAQVRELLKAHAG
;
A
#
# COMPACT_ATOMS: atom_id res chain seq x y z
N MET A 1 0.72 -5.64 -13.27
CA MET A 1 2.08 -5.72 -12.68
C MET A 1 2.33 -4.44 -11.93
N GLU A 2 2.95 -4.51 -10.76
CA GLU A 2 3.47 -3.32 -10.07
C GLU A 2 4.98 -3.23 -10.26
N LEU A 3 5.44 -2.01 -10.49
CA LEU A 3 6.84 -1.70 -10.72
C LEU A 3 7.30 -0.74 -9.61
N ARG A 4 8.46 -1.00 -9.05
CA ARG A 4 9.09 -0.02 -8.18
C ARG A 4 9.64 1.14 -9.01
N ALA A 5 9.37 2.37 -8.57
CA ALA A 5 9.94 3.55 -9.24
C ALA A 5 11.47 3.50 -9.21
N PRO A 6 12.15 3.73 -10.35
CA PRO A 6 13.60 3.63 -10.43
C PRO A 6 14.28 4.84 -9.77
N GLU A 7 15.50 4.63 -9.26
CA GLU A 7 16.32 5.71 -8.68
C GLU A 7 16.78 6.72 -9.73
N ALA A 8 16.90 6.30 -10.99
CA ALA A 8 17.25 7.15 -12.11
C ALA A 8 16.44 6.77 -13.35
N PRO A 9 16.13 7.73 -14.24
CA PRO A 9 15.45 7.45 -15.49
C PRO A 9 16.21 6.44 -16.35
N ASP A 10 15.48 5.47 -16.90
CA ASP A 10 15.97 4.53 -17.91
C ASP A 10 15.04 4.56 -19.14
N PRO A 11 15.33 5.41 -20.14
CA PRO A 11 14.48 5.55 -21.31
C PRO A 11 14.28 4.25 -22.09
N GLY A 12 15.28 3.37 -22.15
CA GLY A 12 15.20 2.08 -22.83
C GLY A 12 14.24 1.14 -22.13
N TRP A 13 14.30 1.08 -20.81
CA TRP A 13 13.36 0.33 -19.99
C TRP A 13 11.92 0.88 -20.12
N GLU A 14 11.75 2.20 -20.05
CA GLU A 14 10.46 2.84 -20.21
C GLU A 14 9.83 2.57 -21.58
N GLU A 15 10.62 2.59 -22.66
CA GLU A 15 10.15 2.24 -24.00
C GLU A 15 9.70 0.78 -24.08
N GLN A 16 10.44 -0.14 -23.47
CA GLN A 16 10.07 -1.55 -23.43
C GLN A 16 8.78 -1.79 -22.66
N LEU A 17 8.57 -1.12 -21.53
CA LEU A 17 7.33 -1.18 -20.77
C LEU A 17 6.12 -0.69 -21.59
N ARG A 18 6.28 0.41 -22.33
CA ARG A 18 5.22 0.90 -23.23
C ARG A 18 4.93 -0.11 -24.35
N ALA A 19 5.96 -0.68 -24.96
CA ALA A 19 5.81 -1.68 -26.00
C ALA A 19 5.07 -2.95 -25.49
N TRP A 20 5.37 -3.43 -24.30
CA TRP A 20 4.65 -4.55 -23.71
C TRP A 20 3.18 -4.20 -23.40
N ARG A 21 2.92 -3.00 -22.92
CA ARG A 21 1.56 -2.51 -22.67
C ARG A 21 0.74 -2.50 -23.96
N GLU A 22 1.30 -1.99 -25.04
CA GLU A 22 0.63 -1.87 -26.34
C GLU A 22 0.44 -3.24 -27.01
N ARG A 23 1.47 -4.08 -27.02
CA ARG A 23 1.45 -5.37 -27.69
C ARG A 23 0.66 -6.42 -26.92
N ASP A 24 0.83 -6.49 -25.61
CA ASP A 24 0.37 -7.59 -24.77
C ASP A 24 -0.76 -7.19 -23.81
N GLY A 25 -1.18 -5.92 -23.83
CA GLY A 25 -2.27 -5.40 -22.98
C GLY A 25 -1.92 -5.29 -21.50
N TRP A 26 -0.62 -5.22 -21.14
CA TRP A 26 -0.20 -5.08 -19.75
C TRP A 26 -0.76 -3.81 -19.10
N SER A 27 -1.14 -3.92 -17.84
CA SER A 27 -1.55 -2.78 -17.00
C SER A 27 -0.55 -2.64 -15.86
N TYR A 28 -0.10 -1.41 -15.61
CA TYR A 28 0.90 -1.11 -14.59
C TYR A 28 0.32 -0.30 -13.44
N SER A 29 0.81 -0.58 -12.24
CA SER A 29 0.89 0.31 -11.10
C SER A 29 2.37 0.60 -10.79
N VAL A 30 2.62 1.69 -10.09
CA VAL A 30 3.96 2.05 -9.64
C VAL A 30 3.96 2.15 -8.13
N HIS A 31 4.85 1.40 -7.48
CA HIS A 31 5.20 1.58 -6.09
C HIS A 31 6.22 2.71 -6.01
N ALA A 32 5.86 3.80 -5.34
CA ALA A 32 6.76 4.94 -5.16
C ALA A 32 7.96 4.57 -4.28
N ARG A 33 9.04 5.30 -4.45
CA ARG A 33 10.20 5.20 -3.57
C ARG A 33 9.81 5.55 -2.14
N PHE A 34 10.21 4.75 -1.19
CA PHE A 34 9.92 4.96 0.24
C PHE A 34 11.16 4.93 1.12
N PHE A 35 12.24 4.26 0.71
CA PHE A 35 13.49 4.28 1.47
C PHE A 35 14.10 5.68 1.49
N GLY A 36 14.24 6.25 2.68
CA GLY A 36 14.73 7.61 2.86
C GLY A 36 13.74 8.72 2.45
N VAL A 37 12.52 8.36 2.06
CA VAL A 37 11.45 9.30 1.68
C VAL A 37 10.39 9.30 2.75
N ASN A 38 10.18 10.44 3.43
CA ASN A 38 9.20 10.55 4.51
C ASN A 38 8.18 11.66 4.23
N LEU A 39 7.05 11.28 3.63
CA LEU A 39 5.93 12.17 3.32
C LEU A 39 5.26 12.73 4.57
N SER A 40 5.46 12.08 5.73
CA SER A 40 4.87 12.48 7.01
C SER A 40 5.72 13.47 7.81
N SER A 41 6.88 13.87 7.32
CA SER A 41 7.76 14.75 8.08
C SER A 41 7.10 16.09 8.43
N PRO A 42 7.03 16.50 9.71
CA PRO A 42 6.56 17.82 10.10
C PRO A 42 7.56 18.93 9.73
N ASN A 43 8.82 18.58 9.45
CA ASN A 43 9.80 19.53 8.93
C ASN A 43 9.46 19.88 7.47
N PRO A 44 9.17 21.17 7.16
CA PRO A 44 8.70 21.54 5.83
C PRO A 44 9.73 21.33 4.71
N ARG A 45 11.03 21.34 5.02
CA ARG A 45 12.09 21.08 4.02
C ARG A 45 12.18 19.62 3.67
N VAL A 46 12.15 18.73 4.70
CA VAL A 46 12.16 17.27 4.49
C VAL A 46 10.89 16.84 3.76
N ARG A 47 9.71 17.34 4.19
CA ARG A 47 8.44 17.05 3.54
C ARG A 47 8.46 17.47 2.07
N ARG A 48 8.98 18.66 1.75
CA ARG A 48 9.07 19.15 0.36
C ARG A 48 9.93 18.24 -0.49
N ALA A 49 11.12 17.87 -0.02
CA ALA A 49 11.99 16.95 -0.73
C ALA A 49 11.32 15.58 -0.97
N ALA A 50 10.59 15.06 0.03
CA ALA A 50 9.84 13.82 -0.13
C ALA A 50 8.71 13.93 -1.18
N VAL A 51 8.00 15.05 -1.22
CA VAL A 51 6.96 15.30 -2.24
C VAL A 51 7.59 15.42 -3.63
N GLU A 52 8.72 16.10 -3.77
CA GLU A 52 9.46 16.21 -5.05
C GLU A 52 9.84 14.83 -5.58
N VAL A 53 10.37 13.94 -4.73
CA VAL A 53 10.67 12.55 -5.10
C VAL A 53 9.40 11.81 -5.55
N ALA A 54 8.30 11.91 -4.82
CA ALA A 54 7.05 11.25 -5.20
C ALA A 54 6.45 11.81 -6.51
N LEU A 55 6.67 13.10 -6.83
CA LEU A 55 6.28 13.69 -8.11
C LEU A 55 7.15 13.20 -9.26
N GLU A 56 8.43 12.90 -9.04
CA GLU A 56 9.28 12.23 -10.04
C GLU A 56 8.77 10.80 -10.31
N ASP A 57 8.36 10.07 -9.25
CA ASP A 57 7.76 8.74 -9.38
C ASP A 57 6.42 8.79 -10.12
N LEU A 58 5.61 9.82 -9.87
CA LEU A 58 4.40 10.08 -10.66
C LEU A 58 4.73 10.33 -12.13
N ALA A 59 5.75 11.12 -12.41
CA ALA A 59 6.17 11.37 -13.79
C ALA A 59 6.63 10.08 -14.49
N PHE A 60 7.32 9.18 -13.80
CA PHE A 60 7.63 7.85 -14.31
C PHE A 60 6.35 7.06 -14.60
N ALA A 61 5.42 7.01 -13.65
CA ALA A 61 4.13 6.32 -13.82
C ALA A 61 3.37 6.82 -15.07
N VAL A 62 3.36 8.12 -15.29
CA VAL A 62 2.73 8.74 -16.48
C VAL A 62 3.45 8.31 -17.77
N ARG A 63 4.78 8.35 -17.80
CA ARG A 63 5.55 7.98 -19.00
C ARG A 63 5.36 6.55 -19.45
N ILE A 64 5.17 5.61 -18.51
CA ILE A 64 4.90 4.19 -18.83
C ILE A 64 3.40 3.90 -18.99
N GLY A 65 2.53 4.86 -18.77
CA GLY A 65 1.07 4.71 -18.82
C GLY A 65 0.50 3.86 -17.69
N ALA A 66 1.11 3.93 -16.51
CA ALA A 66 0.57 3.28 -15.31
C ALA A 66 -0.76 3.95 -14.88
N ARG A 67 -1.63 3.13 -14.32
CA ARG A 67 -2.95 3.60 -13.84
C ARG A 67 -2.92 4.09 -12.40
N ARG A 68 -1.89 3.70 -11.63
CA ARG A 68 -1.88 3.88 -10.18
C ARG A 68 -0.47 4.15 -9.67
N LEU A 69 -0.39 5.02 -8.67
CA LEU A 69 0.80 5.28 -7.87
C LEU A 69 0.50 4.89 -6.42
N ASN A 70 1.21 3.90 -5.90
CA ASN A 70 1.12 3.45 -4.51
C ASN A 70 2.14 4.17 -3.64
N LEU A 71 1.71 4.70 -2.50
CA LEU A 71 2.52 5.50 -1.59
C LEU A 71 2.52 4.91 -0.17
N HIS A 72 3.67 4.92 0.49
CA HIS A 72 3.73 4.85 1.94
C HIS A 72 3.46 6.23 2.54
N ALA A 73 2.65 6.31 3.58
CA ALA A 73 2.35 7.59 4.25
C ALA A 73 3.57 8.15 4.99
N GLY A 74 4.51 7.30 5.36
CA GLY A 74 5.73 7.64 6.07
C GLY A 74 5.74 7.15 7.52
N ASP A 75 6.78 7.56 8.23
CA ASP A 75 7.09 7.12 9.57
C ASP A 75 7.21 8.29 10.56
N VAL A 76 7.20 7.96 11.83
CA VAL A 76 7.35 8.88 12.95
C VAL A 76 8.70 8.63 13.62
N ASN A 77 9.40 9.68 14.01
CA ASN A 77 10.57 9.52 14.87
C ASN A 77 10.15 8.82 16.17
N TRP A 78 10.67 7.60 16.36
CA TRP A 78 10.35 6.80 17.52
C TRP A 78 11.10 7.29 18.75
N TYR A 79 10.37 7.41 19.85
CA TYR A 79 10.96 7.65 21.17
C TYR A 79 10.69 6.43 22.05
N ASP A 80 11.68 6.03 22.82
CA ASP A 80 11.48 5.02 23.83
C ASP A 80 10.51 5.56 24.89
N VAL A 81 9.41 4.83 25.06
CA VAL A 81 8.43 5.12 26.11
C VAL A 81 8.79 4.25 27.32
N PRO A 82 9.00 4.86 28.48
CA PRO A 82 9.27 4.09 29.69
C PRO A 82 8.15 3.07 30.00
N PRO A 83 8.40 2.01 30.76
CA PRO A 83 7.37 1.04 31.11
C PRO A 83 6.21 1.67 31.88
N PRO A 84 5.01 1.05 31.88
CA PRO A 84 3.77 1.65 32.41
C PRO A 84 3.82 2.12 33.87
N ASP A 85 4.63 1.50 34.69
CA ASP A 85 4.85 1.82 36.11
C ASP A 85 5.82 2.99 36.33
N HIS A 86 6.50 3.44 35.29
CA HIS A 86 7.42 4.56 35.37
C HIS A 86 6.68 5.92 35.45
N PRO A 87 7.05 6.85 36.35
CA PRO A 87 6.35 8.14 36.52
C PRO A 87 6.25 9.01 35.26
N ALA A 88 7.15 8.83 34.30
CA ALA A 88 7.14 9.57 33.04
C ALA A 88 6.28 8.92 31.94
N HIS A 89 5.79 7.69 32.12
CA HIS A 89 5.10 6.93 31.07
C HIS A 89 3.96 7.71 30.41
N ALA A 90 2.98 8.13 31.19
CA ALA A 90 1.79 8.81 30.66
C ALA A 90 2.14 10.09 29.87
N ARG A 91 3.10 10.88 30.38
CA ARG A 91 3.56 12.09 29.72
C ARG A 91 4.27 11.80 28.39
N MET A 92 5.07 10.73 28.34
CA MET A 92 5.77 10.34 27.11
C MET A 92 4.81 9.78 26.07
N VAL A 93 3.83 8.95 26.47
CA VAL A 93 2.75 8.48 25.58
C VAL A 93 1.97 9.65 24.99
N GLU A 94 1.59 10.62 25.81
CA GLU A 94 0.89 11.81 25.34
C GLU A 94 1.73 12.63 24.34
N ALA A 95 3.03 12.79 24.61
CA ALA A 95 3.94 13.48 23.70
C ALA A 95 4.08 12.74 22.36
N LEU A 96 4.20 11.41 22.41
CA LEU A 96 4.24 10.58 21.20
C LEU A 96 2.94 10.67 20.38
N ASN A 97 1.78 10.65 21.04
CA ASN A 97 0.48 10.80 20.35
C ASN A 97 0.36 12.16 19.66
N ARG A 98 0.80 13.24 20.29
CA ARG A 98 0.85 14.57 19.66
C ARG A 98 1.79 14.59 18.45
N LEU A 99 2.95 13.95 18.56
CA LEU A 99 3.91 13.84 17.46
C LEU A 99 3.31 13.04 16.29
N ARG A 100 2.69 11.90 16.56
CA ARG A 100 2.01 11.09 15.53
C ARG A 100 0.94 11.91 14.80
N GLU A 101 0.17 12.73 15.51
CA GLU A 101 -0.84 13.58 14.88
C GLU A 101 -0.21 14.65 13.97
N GLN A 102 0.93 15.24 14.35
CA GLN A 102 1.67 16.16 13.49
C GLN A 102 2.15 15.47 12.21
N HIS A 103 2.65 14.23 12.33
CA HIS A 103 3.06 13.42 11.19
C HIS A 103 1.87 13.07 10.29
N ARG A 104 0.72 12.64 10.85
CA ARG A 104 -0.50 12.37 10.07
C ARG A 104 -0.96 13.61 9.30
N ALA A 105 -0.95 14.78 9.95
CA ALA A 105 -1.32 16.02 9.29
C ALA A 105 -0.34 16.40 8.16
N ALA A 106 0.95 16.15 8.33
CA ALA A 106 1.96 16.38 7.29
C ALA A 106 1.78 15.41 6.13
N ALA A 107 1.59 14.10 6.41
CA ALA A 107 1.30 13.08 5.39
C ALA A 107 0.05 13.42 4.57
N ALA A 108 -1.04 13.82 5.23
CA ALA A 108 -2.27 14.21 4.55
C ALA A 108 -2.05 15.36 3.56
N ARG A 109 -1.28 16.40 3.95
CA ARG A 109 -0.93 17.50 3.04
C ARG A 109 -0.08 17.03 1.87
N SER A 110 0.94 16.19 2.11
CA SER A 110 1.81 15.66 1.06
C SER A 110 1.04 14.83 0.04
N ILE A 111 0.22 13.90 0.54
CA ILE A 111 -0.56 12.99 -0.31
C ILE A 111 -1.64 13.75 -1.08
N ALA A 112 -2.28 14.76 -0.49
CA ALA A 112 -3.24 15.61 -1.20
C ALA A 112 -2.57 16.39 -2.35
N GLU A 113 -1.37 16.92 -2.14
CA GLU A 113 -0.57 17.62 -3.16
C GLU A 113 -0.21 16.69 -4.33
N ILE A 114 0.28 15.47 -4.03
CA ILE A 114 0.60 14.45 -5.04
C ILE A 114 -0.67 13.99 -5.77
N ALA A 115 -1.77 13.74 -5.06
CA ALA A 115 -3.03 13.32 -5.66
C ALA A 115 -3.64 14.38 -6.57
N GLN A 116 -3.49 15.67 -6.25
CA GLN A 116 -3.89 16.76 -7.12
C GLN A 116 -3.10 16.75 -8.43
N ALA A 117 -1.78 16.59 -8.37
CA ALA A 117 -0.93 16.48 -9.54
C ALA A 117 -1.27 15.23 -10.38
N ALA A 118 -1.48 14.08 -9.74
CA ALA A 118 -1.79 12.81 -10.40
C ALA A 118 -3.14 12.84 -11.13
N ARG A 119 -4.15 13.52 -10.57
CA ARG A 119 -5.49 13.63 -11.17
C ARG A 119 -5.43 14.24 -12.57
N SER A 120 -4.64 15.28 -12.78
CA SER A 120 -4.47 15.92 -14.08
C SER A 120 -3.78 15.02 -15.11
N GLN A 121 -3.09 13.97 -14.65
CA GLN A 121 -2.35 13.02 -15.46
C GLN A 121 -3.09 11.68 -15.66
N GLY A 122 -4.30 11.55 -15.08
CA GLY A 122 -5.08 10.30 -15.17
C GLY A 122 -4.53 9.13 -14.33
N VAL A 123 -3.68 9.41 -13.33
CA VAL A 123 -3.13 8.42 -12.41
C VAL A 123 -3.88 8.48 -11.09
N GLU A 124 -4.36 7.34 -10.60
CA GLU A 124 -4.95 7.20 -9.27
C GLU A 124 -3.85 7.08 -8.21
N VAL A 125 -3.95 7.86 -7.14
CA VAL A 125 -3.09 7.73 -5.97
C VAL A 125 -3.76 6.82 -4.95
N VAL A 126 -3.00 5.87 -4.43
CA VAL A 126 -3.39 5.00 -3.32
C VAL A 126 -2.35 5.07 -2.22
N VAL A 127 -2.76 4.87 -0.98
CA VAL A 127 -1.87 4.76 0.17
C VAL A 127 -2.01 3.39 0.79
N GLU A 128 -0.91 2.87 1.30
CA GLU A 128 -0.78 1.51 1.82
C GLU A 128 -0.76 1.47 3.33
N ASN A 129 -1.33 0.41 3.95
CA ASN A 129 -1.10 0.13 5.36
C ASN A 129 0.28 -0.45 5.59
N LEU A 130 0.88 -0.03 6.69
CA LEU A 130 2.18 -0.48 7.17
C LEU A 130 2.00 -1.27 8.48
N TYR A 131 3.11 -1.72 9.11
CA TYR A 131 3.01 -2.61 10.26
C TYR A 131 3.91 -2.28 11.43
N LYS A 132 4.98 -1.50 11.23
CA LYS A 132 5.94 -1.22 12.31
C LYS A 132 5.41 -0.15 13.27
N PRO A 133 5.76 -0.22 14.56
CA PRO A 133 5.25 0.71 15.57
C PRO A 133 5.52 2.20 15.30
N TRP A 134 6.54 2.49 14.51
CA TRP A 134 6.89 3.86 14.11
C TRP A 134 6.30 4.30 12.78
N GLU A 135 5.60 3.43 12.08
CA GLU A 135 4.93 3.75 10.81
C GLU A 135 3.52 4.28 11.05
N LEU A 136 2.99 4.95 10.04
CA LEU A 136 1.60 5.41 10.01
C LEU A 136 0.72 4.39 9.28
N LEU A 137 -0.58 4.46 9.54
CA LEU A 137 -1.61 3.66 8.86
C LEU A 137 -1.51 2.16 9.16
N CYS A 138 -1.22 1.80 10.42
CA CYS A 138 -1.07 0.43 10.85
C CYS A 138 -2.37 -0.21 11.38
N SER A 139 -3.49 0.54 11.47
CA SER A 139 -4.77 -0.03 11.91
C SER A 139 -5.94 0.42 11.02
N PRO A 140 -7.03 -0.37 10.96
CA PRO A 140 -8.23 -0.02 10.19
C PRO A 140 -8.82 1.35 10.56
N GLU A 141 -8.86 1.67 11.85
CA GLU A 141 -9.37 2.93 12.37
C GLU A 141 -8.48 4.12 11.98
N GLU A 142 -7.16 3.96 12.11
CA GLU A 142 -6.19 4.98 11.72
C GLU A 142 -6.32 5.29 10.22
N VAL A 143 -6.40 4.27 9.38
CA VAL A 143 -6.57 4.42 7.92
C VAL A 143 -7.90 5.10 7.60
N ALA A 144 -9.01 4.67 8.18
CA ALA A 144 -10.32 5.26 7.94
C ALA A 144 -10.34 6.75 8.32
N THR A 145 -9.78 7.09 9.49
CA THR A 145 -9.64 8.47 9.95
C THR A 145 -8.74 9.29 9.03
N PHE A 146 -7.62 8.73 8.59
CA PHE A 146 -6.69 9.39 7.69
C PHE A 146 -7.33 9.68 6.32
N LEU A 147 -7.95 8.69 5.71
CA LEU A 147 -8.61 8.84 4.41
C LEU A 147 -9.79 9.82 4.45
N SER A 148 -10.47 9.96 5.59
CA SER A 148 -11.55 10.95 5.72
C SER A 148 -11.08 12.39 5.53
N ARG A 149 -9.79 12.66 5.73
CA ARG A 149 -9.15 13.97 5.53
C ARG A 149 -8.81 14.27 4.05
N LEU A 150 -8.91 13.27 3.16
CA LEU A 150 -8.42 13.35 1.77
C LEU A 150 -9.55 13.44 0.72
N GLU A 151 -10.72 13.95 1.08
CA GLU A 151 -11.85 14.31 0.20
C GLU A 151 -12.17 13.29 -0.91
N GLY A 152 -11.95 12.00 -0.68
CA GLY A 152 -12.28 10.93 -1.63
C GLY A 152 -11.33 10.82 -2.85
N SER A 153 -10.32 11.68 -2.95
CA SER A 153 -9.39 11.72 -4.09
C SER A 153 -8.29 10.66 -4.05
N VAL A 154 -8.14 9.95 -2.92
CA VAL A 154 -7.10 8.96 -2.68
C VAL A 154 -7.75 7.62 -2.33
N GLY A 155 -7.33 6.56 -3.01
CA GLY A 155 -7.71 5.19 -2.70
C GLY A 155 -6.81 4.57 -1.63
N PHE A 156 -7.02 3.30 -1.39
CA PHE A 156 -6.26 2.53 -0.41
C PHE A 156 -5.72 1.24 -1.03
N THR A 157 -4.46 0.94 -0.75
CA THR A 157 -3.85 -0.37 -0.97
C THR A 157 -3.90 -1.13 0.34
N LEU A 158 -4.63 -2.24 0.35
CA LEU A 158 -4.57 -3.17 1.46
C LEU A 158 -3.44 -4.15 1.21
N ASP A 159 -2.40 -4.08 2.04
CA ASP A 159 -1.39 -5.12 2.14
C ASP A 159 -1.78 -6.11 3.24
N THR A 160 -1.93 -7.38 2.85
CA THR A 160 -2.44 -8.44 3.74
C THR A 160 -1.40 -8.93 4.73
N GLY A 161 -0.14 -8.97 4.32
CA GLY A 161 0.96 -9.34 5.19
C GLY A 161 1.25 -8.28 6.24
N HIS A 162 1.28 -7.01 5.83
CA HIS A 162 1.41 -5.89 6.75
C HIS A 162 0.26 -5.84 7.77
N ALA A 163 -0.98 -6.07 7.32
CA ALA A 163 -2.12 -6.12 8.23
C ALA A 163 -1.95 -7.19 9.31
N ALA A 164 -1.53 -8.40 8.90
CA ALA A 164 -1.30 -9.51 9.83
C ALA A 164 -0.16 -9.20 10.82
N LEU A 165 0.96 -8.63 10.35
CA LEU A 165 2.10 -8.23 11.20
C LEU A 165 1.74 -7.08 12.16
N ALA A 166 0.83 -6.20 11.77
CA ALA A 166 0.27 -5.17 12.65
C ALA A 166 -0.74 -5.71 13.67
N GLY A 167 -1.03 -7.03 13.65
CA GLY A 167 -1.96 -7.70 14.55
C GLY A 167 -3.43 -7.56 14.15
N TRP A 168 -3.74 -7.20 12.91
CA TRP A 168 -5.09 -7.05 12.40
C TRP A 168 -5.43 -8.09 11.35
N PRO A 169 -6.63 -8.71 11.41
CA PRO A 169 -7.09 -9.51 10.28
C PRO A 169 -7.31 -8.58 9.07
N PRO A 170 -6.78 -8.93 7.87
CA PRO A 170 -6.88 -8.07 6.69
C PRO A 170 -8.32 -7.66 6.34
N VAL A 171 -9.30 -8.53 6.60
CA VAL A 171 -10.72 -8.24 6.38
C VAL A 171 -11.26 -7.08 7.23
N ALA A 172 -10.63 -6.77 8.37
CA ALA A 172 -11.02 -5.63 9.18
C ALA A 172 -10.85 -4.30 8.43
N PHE A 173 -9.80 -4.18 7.60
CA PHE A 173 -9.62 -3.01 6.72
C PHE A 173 -10.70 -2.93 5.64
N LEU A 174 -11.08 -4.07 5.03
CA LEU A 174 -12.14 -4.13 4.02
C LEU A 174 -13.50 -3.69 4.59
N HIS A 175 -13.77 -4.06 5.84
CA HIS A 175 -14.99 -3.64 6.54
C HIS A 175 -14.96 -2.16 6.93
N ALA A 176 -13.84 -1.67 7.46
CA ALA A 176 -13.73 -0.28 7.90
C ALA A 176 -13.74 0.74 6.75
N LEU A 177 -13.20 0.36 5.58
CA LEU A 177 -12.95 1.31 4.48
C LEU A 177 -14.08 1.37 3.44
N ASN A 178 -15.09 0.54 3.54
CA ASN A 178 -16.34 0.60 2.79
C ASN A 178 -16.18 0.96 1.29
N GLY A 179 -15.43 0.15 0.54
CA GLY A 179 -15.21 0.32 -0.90
C GLY A 179 -14.09 1.31 -1.29
N ARG A 180 -13.35 1.86 -0.32
CA ARG A 180 -12.17 2.71 -0.58
C ARG A 180 -10.93 1.93 -0.99
N VAL A 181 -10.89 0.60 -0.77
CA VAL A 181 -9.79 -0.27 -1.24
C VAL A 181 -9.83 -0.34 -2.75
N ARG A 182 -8.76 0.08 -3.40
CA ARG A 182 -8.56 0.13 -4.86
C ARG A 182 -7.51 -0.85 -5.34
N HIS A 183 -6.62 -1.23 -4.45
CA HIS A 183 -5.52 -2.13 -4.71
C HIS A 183 -5.33 -3.08 -3.54
N LEU A 184 -4.86 -4.28 -3.83
CA LEU A 184 -4.57 -5.30 -2.84
C LEU A 184 -3.18 -5.84 -3.13
N HIS A 185 -2.28 -5.73 -2.19
CA HIS A 185 -1.05 -6.49 -2.12
C HIS A 185 -1.37 -7.78 -1.37
N LEU A 186 -1.41 -8.86 -2.11
CA LEU A 186 -1.79 -10.16 -1.59
C LEU A 186 -0.55 -11.03 -1.49
N HIS A 187 -0.10 -11.24 -0.29
CA HIS A 187 0.90 -12.21 0.09
C HIS A 187 0.57 -12.76 1.47
N TRP A 188 1.25 -13.77 1.89
CA TRP A 188 1.15 -14.34 3.22
C TRP A 188 2.47 -14.22 3.96
N ASN A 189 2.47 -14.43 5.27
CA ASN A 189 3.69 -14.49 6.07
C ASN A 189 3.49 -15.41 7.29
N ASP A 190 4.57 -15.69 7.99
CA ASP A 190 4.59 -16.55 9.18
C ASP A 190 4.09 -15.85 10.46
N GLY A 191 3.70 -14.58 10.37
CA GLY A 191 3.31 -13.75 11.50
C GLY A 191 4.46 -13.17 12.33
N ALA A 192 5.70 -13.43 11.94
CA ALA A 192 6.89 -12.91 12.60
C ALA A 192 7.67 -11.92 11.74
N PHE A 193 7.71 -12.17 10.44
CA PHE A 193 8.44 -11.39 9.45
C PHE A 193 7.64 -11.19 8.19
N ASP A 194 7.96 -10.13 7.47
CA ASP A 194 7.38 -9.82 6.15
C ASP A 194 8.07 -10.67 5.08
N THR A 195 7.69 -11.95 5.03
CA THR A 195 8.34 -12.97 4.22
C THR A 195 7.85 -13.04 2.79
N HIS A 196 6.75 -12.36 2.46
CA HIS A 196 6.12 -12.40 1.12
C HIS A 196 5.90 -13.84 0.61
N GLU A 197 5.28 -14.69 1.45
CA GLU A 197 4.96 -16.05 1.07
C GLU A 197 3.79 -16.10 0.08
N PHE A 198 3.75 -17.18 -0.72
CA PHE A 198 2.72 -17.35 -1.74
C PHE A 198 1.33 -17.47 -1.10
N PRO A 199 0.35 -16.64 -1.50
CA PRO A 199 -0.99 -16.62 -0.91
C PRO A 199 -1.86 -17.73 -1.52
N GLU A 200 -1.69 -18.97 -1.06
CA GLU A 200 -2.50 -20.09 -1.54
C GLU A 200 -3.99 -19.87 -1.28
N PRO A 201 -4.86 -20.00 -2.28
CA PRO A 201 -6.31 -19.84 -2.08
C PRO A 201 -6.92 -20.82 -1.09
N SER A 202 -6.23 -21.91 -0.78
CA SER A 202 -6.62 -22.88 0.25
C SER A 202 -6.40 -22.40 1.67
N ILE A 203 -5.58 -21.37 1.90
CA ILE A 203 -5.40 -20.76 3.21
C ILE A 203 -6.70 -20.02 3.58
N PRO A 204 -7.36 -20.36 4.71
CA PRO A 204 -8.66 -19.79 5.05
C PRO A 204 -8.69 -18.27 5.08
N GLY A 205 -7.64 -17.62 5.60
CA GLY A 205 -7.51 -16.16 5.62
C GLY A 205 -7.41 -15.53 4.22
N VAL A 206 -6.69 -16.18 3.29
CA VAL A 206 -6.61 -15.75 1.88
C VAL A 206 -7.98 -15.86 1.21
N ALA A 207 -8.65 -17.00 1.40
CA ALA A 207 -9.98 -17.23 0.85
C ALA A 207 -11.01 -16.22 1.37
N GLU A 208 -10.96 -15.88 2.64
CA GLU A 208 -11.84 -14.87 3.26
C GLU A 208 -11.58 -13.46 2.68
N VAL A 209 -10.32 -13.05 2.55
CA VAL A 209 -9.96 -11.77 1.93
C VAL A 209 -10.49 -11.68 0.51
N LEU A 210 -10.25 -12.70 -0.32
CA LEU A 210 -10.67 -12.70 -1.73
C LEU A 210 -12.20 -12.61 -1.87
N ARG A 211 -12.97 -13.31 -1.03
CA ARG A 211 -14.44 -13.21 -1.01
C ARG A 211 -14.88 -11.81 -0.60
N THR A 212 -14.32 -11.29 0.49
CA THR A 212 -14.68 -9.95 0.99
C THR A 212 -14.33 -8.85 -0.01
N VAL A 213 -13.20 -8.96 -0.71
CA VAL A 213 -12.82 -8.04 -1.79
C VAL A 213 -13.85 -8.08 -2.92
N LYS A 214 -14.25 -9.28 -3.37
CA LYS A 214 -15.27 -9.45 -4.40
C LYS A 214 -16.60 -8.80 -4.03
N GLU A 215 -17.01 -8.91 -2.77
CA GLU A 215 -18.27 -8.38 -2.28
C GLU A 215 -18.25 -6.86 -2.07
N ARG A 216 -17.18 -6.34 -1.46
CA ARG A 216 -17.11 -4.95 -0.98
C ARG A 216 -16.32 -4.01 -1.89
N CYS A 217 -15.33 -4.54 -2.60
CA CYS A 217 -14.40 -3.77 -3.40
C CYS A 217 -14.18 -4.41 -4.79
N PRO A 218 -15.26 -4.69 -5.57
CA PRO A 218 -15.17 -5.46 -6.81
C PRO A 218 -14.32 -4.78 -7.90
N GLN A 219 -13.98 -3.50 -7.73
CA GLN A 219 -13.11 -2.75 -8.63
C GLN A 219 -11.64 -2.76 -8.19
N ALA A 220 -11.32 -3.37 -7.04
CA ALA A 220 -9.94 -3.46 -6.57
C ALA A 220 -9.13 -4.39 -7.48
N THR A 221 -7.91 -3.96 -7.79
CA THR A 221 -6.93 -4.82 -8.47
C THR A 221 -6.22 -5.67 -7.42
N VAL A 222 -6.13 -6.96 -7.65
CA VAL A 222 -5.36 -7.88 -6.80
C VAL A 222 -3.99 -8.09 -7.43
N LEU A 223 -2.95 -7.76 -6.70
CA LEU A 223 -1.55 -8.03 -7.03
C LEU A 223 -1.04 -9.11 -6.08
N ILE A 224 -0.47 -10.17 -6.61
CA ILE A 224 0.32 -11.11 -5.81
C ILE A 224 1.71 -10.49 -5.65
N GLU A 225 2.03 -10.09 -4.43
CA GLU A 225 3.26 -9.38 -4.14
C GLU A 225 4.36 -10.33 -3.68
N ILE A 226 4.84 -11.13 -4.60
CA ILE A 226 6.00 -11.99 -4.41
C ILE A 226 6.90 -11.91 -5.65
N ALA A 227 8.18 -12.19 -5.47
CA ALA A 227 9.13 -12.34 -6.55
C ALA A 227 9.42 -13.85 -6.71
N PRO A 228 8.93 -14.52 -7.77
CA PRO A 228 9.17 -15.95 -7.94
C PRO A 228 10.67 -16.20 -8.15
N GLY A 229 11.22 -17.09 -7.33
CA GLY A 229 12.63 -17.50 -7.36
C GLY A 229 12.87 -18.84 -8.10
N SER A 230 11.78 -19.50 -8.56
CA SER A 230 11.86 -20.80 -9.23
C SER A 230 10.81 -20.97 -10.33
N GLU A 231 11.03 -21.95 -11.22
CA GLU A 231 10.02 -22.28 -12.25
C GLU A 231 8.75 -22.84 -11.63
N ASP A 232 8.84 -23.58 -10.52
CA ASP A 232 7.66 -24.11 -9.82
C ASP A 232 6.80 -22.97 -9.26
N GLU A 233 7.41 -21.92 -8.75
CA GLU A 233 6.68 -20.72 -8.30
C GLU A 233 6.04 -19.99 -9.47
N LEU A 234 6.71 -19.87 -10.60
CA LEU A 234 6.12 -19.30 -11.81
C LEU A 234 4.89 -20.10 -12.27
N GLU A 235 4.93 -21.43 -12.20
CA GLU A 235 3.76 -22.26 -12.55
C GLU A 235 2.61 -22.08 -11.55
N ARG A 236 2.90 -21.93 -10.27
CA ARG A 236 1.91 -21.56 -9.24
C ARG A 236 1.26 -20.22 -9.58
N PHE A 237 2.04 -19.22 -9.99
CA PHE A 237 1.51 -17.93 -10.45
C PHE A 237 0.56 -18.08 -11.63
N ARG A 238 0.94 -18.87 -12.64
CA ARG A 238 0.13 -19.09 -13.83
C ARG A 238 -1.21 -19.78 -13.51
N SER A 239 -1.21 -20.70 -12.57
CA SER A 239 -2.39 -21.47 -12.15
C SER A 239 -3.31 -20.70 -11.17
N TRP A 240 -2.77 -19.75 -10.41
CA TRP A 240 -3.45 -19.05 -9.33
C TRP A 240 -4.78 -18.37 -9.74
N PRO A 241 -4.89 -17.65 -10.88
CA PRO A 241 -6.14 -17.02 -11.27
C PRO A 241 -7.27 -18.03 -11.53
N ALA A 242 -6.94 -19.25 -11.97
CA ALA A 242 -7.93 -20.31 -12.14
C ALA A 242 -8.42 -20.83 -10.80
N GLN A 243 -7.52 -21.09 -9.86
CA GLN A 243 -7.85 -21.53 -8.50
C GLN A 243 -8.75 -20.53 -7.77
N VAL A 244 -8.44 -19.24 -7.86
CA VAL A 244 -9.28 -18.16 -7.28
C VAL A 244 -10.66 -18.13 -7.92
N ARG A 245 -10.76 -18.26 -9.23
CA ARG A 245 -12.08 -18.32 -9.90
C ARG A 245 -12.93 -19.47 -9.39
N GLU A 246 -12.36 -20.65 -9.20
CA GLU A 246 -13.07 -21.79 -8.64
C GLU A 246 -13.49 -21.57 -7.19
N LEU A 247 -12.60 -21.02 -6.34
CA LEU A 247 -12.91 -20.64 -4.97
C LEU A 247 -14.12 -19.69 -4.91
N LEU A 248 -14.13 -18.67 -5.76
CA LEU A 248 -15.18 -17.65 -5.76
C LEU A 248 -16.51 -18.12 -6.37
N LYS A 249 -16.51 -19.20 -7.20
CA LYS A 249 -17.74 -19.83 -7.70
C LYS A 249 -18.38 -20.74 -6.67
N ALA A 250 -17.60 -21.55 -5.94
CA ALA A 250 -18.07 -22.53 -4.98
C ALA A 250 -18.89 -21.94 -3.83
N HIS A 251 -18.88 -20.62 -3.64
CA HIS A 251 -19.58 -19.90 -2.57
C HIS A 251 -20.68 -18.95 -3.10
N ALA A 252 -21.09 -19.11 -4.35
CA ALA A 252 -22.18 -18.34 -4.96
C ALA A 252 -23.52 -19.10 -5.00
N GLY A 253 -23.57 -20.24 -4.28
CA GLY A 253 -24.75 -21.11 -4.17
C GLY A 253 -25.45 -21.00 -2.82
#